data_574c1caf74fc5f74c581a442bd0162cd
#
_entry.id   574c1caf74fc5f74c581a442bd0162cd
#
_cell.length_a   1.000
_cell.length_b   1.000
_cell.length_c   1.000
_cell.angle_alpha   90.00
_cell.angle_beta   90.00
_cell.angle_gamma   90.00
#
_symmetry.space_group_name_H-M   'P 1'
#
loop_
_entity.id
_entity.type
_entity.pdbx_description
1 polymer ?
#
loop_
_entity_poly.entity_id
_entity_poly.type
_entity_poly.pdbx_seq_one_letter_code
_entity_poly.pdbx_strand_id
1 'polypeptide(L)'
;MSFACNFREAGKKDKNLLNGKRPAKFEPADGKVILFAGQELEAIGGTENYRDGYFDHYPAPGGFVQYSNFMKSGNSFGAVLNGLDGLTQLTDWGDGPENMAIPIADEDFKNSCLAIGLDIGNGNDSITSTGGHDSLIEKLDNWIKALYKCPVFLRVGYEFDGFEWNHYKKEFYISAFKRIRTKLDSMGVYNVAYVWQSKAVGANRKTFDGFYPGDEYVDWVACSFFTAKEENHPMIQFAKDHNKPLFIAEASPVILDAKGVSTHLDLTQNADAALAWKEWFIPFFRTVHSNPGVIKAIHYINAPWKKRPMWKNNDFFKNIDARITESDSMRVWWLKETSQERYLKASDTLFSYLWNNK
;
A
#
# COMPACT_ATOMS: atom_id res chain seq x y z
N MET A 1 -35.83 -9.47 -45.25
CA MET A 1 -36.39 -9.39 -43.88
C MET A 1 -35.25 -9.04 -42.92
N SER A 2 -35.25 -7.78 -42.49
CA SER A 2 -34.21 -7.23 -41.62
C SER A 2 -34.74 -7.26 -40.19
N PHE A 3 -34.06 -7.96 -39.28
CA PHE A 3 -34.33 -7.88 -37.84
C PHE A 3 -33.37 -6.88 -37.20
N ALA A 4 -33.88 -5.69 -36.93
CA ALA A 4 -33.21 -4.70 -36.10
C ALA A 4 -33.45 -5.08 -34.64
N CYS A 5 -32.38 -5.41 -33.93
CA CYS A 5 -32.41 -5.64 -32.49
C CYS A 5 -32.18 -4.32 -31.75
N ASN A 6 -33.27 -3.73 -31.24
CA ASN A 6 -33.21 -2.53 -30.38
C ASN A 6 -32.73 -2.92 -29.00
N PHE A 7 -31.50 -2.60 -28.66
CA PHE A 7 -31.06 -2.55 -27.26
C PHE A 7 -31.54 -1.23 -26.61
N ARG A 8 -32.59 -1.32 -25.81
CA ARG A 8 -32.95 -0.29 -24.85
C ARG A 8 -32.02 -0.42 -23.66
N GLU A 9 -31.09 0.52 -23.49
CA GLU A 9 -30.40 0.74 -22.23
C GLU A 9 -31.42 1.18 -21.17
N ALA A 10 -31.68 0.29 -20.21
CA ALA A 10 -32.41 0.64 -19.00
C ALA A 10 -31.44 1.35 -18.05
N GLY A 11 -31.54 2.69 -18.00
CA GLY A 11 -30.83 3.50 -16.99
C GLY A 11 -31.26 3.10 -15.59
N LYS A 12 -30.44 2.30 -14.90
CA LYS A 12 -30.52 2.15 -13.45
C LYS A 12 -30.06 3.48 -12.81
N LYS A 13 -31.00 4.23 -12.27
CA LYS A 13 -30.70 5.37 -11.40
C LYS A 13 -29.94 4.84 -10.16
N ASP A 14 -28.67 5.24 -10.04
CA ASP A 14 -27.85 4.98 -8.86
C ASP A 14 -28.54 5.55 -7.60
N LYS A 15 -28.94 4.65 -6.69
CA LYS A 15 -29.59 5.01 -5.42
C LYS A 15 -28.59 5.43 -4.34
N ASN A 16 -27.28 5.55 -4.63
CA ASN A 16 -26.23 5.85 -3.65
C ASN A 16 -25.68 7.28 -3.71
N LEU A 17 -26.45 8.25 -4.24
CA LEU A 17 -26.09 9.67 -4.16
C LEU A 17 -26.54 10.29 -2.83
N LEU A 18 -26.07 9.77 -1.70
CA LEU A 18 -26.00 10.53 -0.47
C LEU A 18 -24.80 11.49 -0.60
N ASN A 19 -25.09 12.78 -0.82
CA ASN A 19 -24.16 13.90 -0.99
C ASN A 19 -23.42 14.07 -2.33
N GLY A 20 -23.90 13.52 -3.45
CA GLY A 20 -23.37 13.86 -4.78
C GLY A 20 -21.96 13.35 -5.10
N LYS A 21 -21.37 12.51 -4.27
CA LYS A 21 -20.02 11.98 -4.43
C LYS A 21 -20.04 10.59 -5.07
N ARG A 22 -19.25 10.41 -6.12
CA ARG A 22 -18.97 9.07 -6.68
C ARG A 22 -17.87 8.43 -5.83
N PRO A 23 -18.06 7.20 -5.26
CA PRO A 23 -17.00 6.51 -4.54
C PRO A 23 -15.76 6.30 -5.43
N ALA A 24 -14.58 6.31 -4.83
CA ALA A 24 -13.34 5.96 -5.51
C ALA A 24 -13.33 4.47 -5.86
N LYS A 25 -12.46 4.10 -6.79
CA LYS A 25 -12.35 2.70 -7.21
C LYS A 25 -11.91 1.81 -6.04
N PHE A 26 -12.63 0.72 -5.79
CA PHE A 26 -12.44 -0.23 -4.68
C PHE A 26 -12.62 0.38 -3.28
N GLU A 27 -13.25 1.52 -3.17
CA GLU A 27 -13.54 2.13 -1.88
C GLU A 27 -14.62 1.33 -1.12
N PRO A 28 -14.34 0.81 0.08
CA PRO A 28 -15.36 0.15 0.88
C PRO A 28 -16.31 1.16 1.52
N ALA A 29 -17.47 0.71 1.98
CA ALA A 29 -18.44 1.54 2.69
C ALA A 29 -17.83 2.19 3.94
N ASP A 30 -18.48 3.26 4.43
CA ASP A 30 -18.05 3.94 5.64
C ASP A 30 -18.00 2.97 6.83
N GLY A 31 -16.97 3.10 7.62
CA GLY A 31 -16.70 2.20 8.74
C GLY A 31 -16.09 0.84 8.39
N LYS A 32 -15.91 0.52 7.10
CA LYS A 32 -15.19 -0.67 6.65
C LYS A 32 -13.77 -0.31 6.20
N VAL A 33 -12.81 -1.17 6.51
CA VAL A 33 -11.38 -0.95 6.28
C VAL A 33 -10.76 -2.22 5.69
N ILE A 34 -10.12 -2.13 4.53
CA ILE A 34 -9.40 -3.27 3.95
C ILE A 34 -8.11 -3.46 4.77
N LEU A 35 -7.92 -4.67 5.30
CA LEU A 35 -6.69 -5.03 6.02
C LEU A 35 -5.67 -5.59 5.04
N PHE A 36 -4.52 -4.91 4.91
CA PHE A 36 -3.35 -5.40 4.21
C PHE A 36 -2.27 -5.81 5.22
N ALA A 37 -1.46 -6.80 4.86
CA ALA A 37 -0.34 -7.25 5.67
C ALA A 37 0.85 -7.67 4.82
N GLY A 38 2.03 -7.72 5.43
CA GLY A 38 3.29 -8.07 4.79
C GLY A 38 4.05 -6.86 4.27
N GLN A 39 5.07 -7.09 3.50
CA GLN A 39 5.83 -6.11 2.72
C GLN A 39 6.66 -6.85 1.67
N GLU A 40 7.29 -7.95 2.05
CA GLU A 40 8.11 -8.84 1.24
C GLU A 40 7.73 -10.30 1.57
N LEU A 41 8.25 -11.26 0.83
CA LEU A 41 7.77 -12.64 0.89
C LEU A 41 7.89 -13.29 2.29
N GLU A 42 8.93 -13.00 3.07
CA GLU A 42 9.08 -13.55 4.42
C GLU A 42 8.08 -12.91 5.39
N ALA A 43 7.82 -11.60 5.28
CA ALA A 43 6.83 -10.91 6.12
C ALA A 43 5.40 -11.34 5.79
N ILE A 44 5.12 -11.66 4.52
CA ILE A 44 3.85 -12.17 4.04
C ILE A 44 3.66 -13.62 4.49
N GLY A 45 4.64 -14.50 4.24
CA GLY A 45 4.53 -15.92 4.49
C GLY A 45 3.54 -16.65 3.57
N GLY A 46 3.00 -17.78 4.04
CA GLY A 46 1.88 -18.48 3.40
C GLY A 46 2.22 -19.22 2.10
N THR A 47 3.47 -19.26 1.66
CA THR A 47 3.89 -19.96 0.44
C THR A 47 4.90 -21.08 0.75
N GLU A 48 5.16 -21.99 -0.20
CA GLU A 48 6.00 -23.16 0.03
C GLU A 48 7.40 -22.81 0.59
N ASN A 49 8.03 -21.76 0.05
CA ASN A 49 9.40 -21.37 0.40
C ASN A 49 9.49 -20.25 1.44
N TYR A 50 8.37 -19.62 1.79
CA TYR A 50 8.30 -18.51 2.74
C TYR A 50 7.21 -18.80 3.76
N ARG A 51 7.63 -19.23 4.94
CA ARG A 51 6.79 -19.61 6.08
C ARG A 51 7.05 -18.68 7.26
N ASP A 52 6.21 -18.78 8.28
CA ASP A 52 6.25 -17.99 9.50
C ASP A 52 5.94 -16.49 9.31
N GLY A 53 5.35 -16.12 8.16
CA GLY A 53 4.85 -14.79 7.91
C GLY A 53 3.39 -14.62 8.34
N TYR A 54 2.78 -13.51 7.94
CA TYR A 54 1.43 -13.14 8.38
C TYR A 54 0.37 -14.20 7.99
N PHE A 55 0.40 -14.73 6.76
CA PHE A 55 -0.59 -15.70 6.27
C PHE A 55 -0.51 -17.06 6.97
N ASP A 56 0.62 -17.39 7.60
CA ASP A 56 0.75 -18.66 8.33
C ASP A 56 0.13 -18.61 9.75
N HIS A 57 -0.02 -17.41 10.32
CA HIS A 57 -0.41 -17.23 11.73
C HIS A 57 -1.76 -16.55 11.94
N TYR A 58 -2.26 -15.85 10.90
CA TYR A 58 -3.50 -15.07 10.97
C TYR A 58 -4.45 -15.41 9.82
N PRO A 59 -5.76 -15.16 9.98
CA PRO A 59 -6.68 -15.23 8.84
C PRO A 59 -6.17 -14.36 7.68
N ALA A 60 -6.23 -14.89 6.46
CA ALA A 60 -5.77 -14.21 5.26
C ALA A 60 -6.31 -12.77 5.20
N PRO A 61 -5.46 -11.75 5.09
CA PRO A 61 -5.88 -10.35 5.06
C PRO A 61 -6.61 -10.03 3.75
N GLY A 62 -7.32 -8.92 3.72
CA GLY A 62 -7.99 -8.43 2.51
C GLY A 62 -7.03 -8.04 1.38
N GLY A 63 -5.75 -7.93 1.68
CA GLY A 63 -4.71 -7.71 0.69
C GLY A 63 -3.30 -7.90 1.25
N PHE A 64 -2.33 -7.97 0.35
CA PHE A 64 -0.91 -7.99 0.68
C PHE A 64 -0.18 -6.92 -0.12
N VAL A 65 1.03 -6.55 0.32
CA VAL A 65 1.82 -5.48 -0.28
C VAL A 65 3.18 -6.03 -0.70
N GLN A 66 3.62 -5.66 -1.89
CA GLN A 66 4.99 -5.87 -2.37
C GLN A 66 5.44 -4.68 -3.21
N TYR A 67 6.73 -4.67 -3.56
CA TYR A 67 7.36 -3.54 -4.24
C TYR A 67 7.91 -3.93 -5.61
N SER A 68 8.01 -2.91 -6.47
CA SER A 68 8.65 -2.98 -7.77
C SER A 68 9.19 -1.60 -8.14
N ASN A 69 9.92 -1.49 -9.22
CA ASN A 69 10.56 -0.24 -9.61
C ASN A 69 10.71 -0.11 -11.14
N PHE A 70 10.98 1.11 -11.60
CA PHE A 70 11.39 1.38 -12.99
C PHE A 70 12.90 1.55 -13.15
N MET A 71 13.66 1.30 -12.08
CA MET A 71 15.12 1.43 -12.11
C MET A 71 15.76 0.36 -12.98
N LYS A 72 16.72 0.77 -13.82
CA LYS A 72 17.55 -0.09 -14.66
C LYS A 72 19.02 0.13 -14.34
N SER A 73 19.46 -0.25 -13.16
CA SER A 73 20.86 -0.10 -12.71
C SER A 73 21.12 -0.96 -11.47
N GLY A 74 22.38 -1.04 -11.05
CA GLY A 74 22.69 -1.61 -9.74
C GLY A 74 22.21 -0.70 -8.60
N ASN A 75 21.79 -1.28 -7.50
CA ASN A 75 21.47 -0.54 -6.26
C ASN A 75 22.65 -0.58 -5.26
N SER A 76 22.52 0.13 -4.14
CA SER A 76 23.53 0.20 -3.08
C SER A 76 23.79 -1.13 -2.36
N PHE A 77 22.95 -2.13 -2.55
CA PHE A 77 23.06 -3.47 -1.97
C PHE A 77 23.56 -4.51 -2.98
N GLY A 78 24.00 -4.08 -4.18
CA GLY A 78 24.58 -4.93 -5.20
C GLY A 78 23.58 -5.65 -6.11
N ALA A 79 22.27 -5.45 -5.93
CA ALA A 79 21.28 -5.99 -6.84
C ALA A 79 21.31 -5.26 -8.19
N VAL A 80 21.25 -6.01 -9.29
CA VAL A 80 21.09 -5.47 -10.64
C VAL A 80 19.60 -5.42 -10.95
N LEU A 81 19.09 -4.23 -11.21
CA LEU A 81 17.68 -3.97 -11.46
C LEU A 81 17.42 -3.73 -12.95
N ASN A 82 16.41 -4.39 -13.50
CA ASN A 82 16.08 -4.35 -14.94
C ASN A 82 14.78 -3.60 -15.24
N GLY A 83 14.18 -3.06 -14.19
CA GLY A 83 12.86 -2.47 -14.20
C GLY A 83 11.75 -3.53 -14.10
N LEU A 84 10.78 -3.29 -13.21
CA LEU A 84 9.72 -4.23 -12.83
C LEU A 84 10.21 -5.52 -12.14
N ASP A 85 11.42 -5.51 -11.59
CA ASP A 85 11.86 -6.57 -10.68
C ASP A 85 10.91 -6.63 -9.47
N GLY A 86 10.70 -7.81 -8.92
CA GLY A 86 9.68 -8.04 -7.89
C GLY A 86 8.27 -8.37 -8.43
N LEU A 87 7.98 -8.18 -9.73
CA LEU A 87 6.71 -8.67 -10.30
C LEU A 87 6.75 -10.18 -10.54
N THR A 88 7.75 -10.66 -11.27
CA THR A 88 7.88 -12.06 -11.70
C THR A 88 9.28 -12.65 -11.47
N GLN A 89 10.25 -11.80 -11.18
CA GLN A 89 11.62 -12.20 -10.88
C GLN A 89 11.91 -11.93 -9.42
N LEU A 90 12.48 -12.92 -8.74
CA LEU A 90 12.92 -12.77 -7.38
C LEU A 90 14.03 -11.72 -7.32
N THR A 91 13.86 -10.73 -6.48
CA THR A 91 14.85 -9.70 -6.19
C THR A 91 14.89 -9.42 -4.71
N ASP A 92 16.03 -8.92 -4.23
CA ASP A 92 16.19 -8.43 -2.85
C ASP A 92 17.09 -7.20 -2.91
N TRP A 93 16.54 -6.04 -2.60
CA TRP A 93 17.31 -4.80 -2.51
C TRP A 93 17.69 -4.41 -1.09
N GLY A 94 17.70 -5.39 -0.19
CA GLY A 94 18.19 -5.25 1.18
C GLY A 94 17.10 -5.17 2.24
N ASP A 95 15.82 -5.23 1.83
CA ASP A 95 14.67 -5.25 2.74
C ASP A 95 13.97 -6.61 2.82
N GLY A 96 14.37 -7.54 1.99
CA GLY A 96 13.85 -8.89 1.90
C GLY A 96 13.45 -9.28 0.47
N PRO A 97 13.09 -10.55 0.25
CA PRO A 97 12.82 -11.08 -1.07
C PRO A 97 11.46 -10.65 -1.60
N GLU A 98 11.45 -10.15 -2.85
CA GLU A 98 10.26 -9.67 -3.56
C GLU A 98 10.01 -10.50 -4.82
N ASN A 99 8.81 -11.04 -4.97
CA ASN A 99 8.30 -11.64 -6.20
C ASN A 99 6.78 -11.85 -6.10
N MET A 100 6.00 -10.95 -6.67
CA MET A 100 4.53 -10.97 -6.59
C MET A 100 3.90 -12.19 -7.26
N ALA A 101 4.57 -12.79 -8.24
CA ALA A 101 4.04 -13.97 -8.92
C ALA A 101 3.95 -15.20 -8.00
N ILE A 102 4.77 -15.27 -6.95
CA ILE A 102 4.74 -16.39 -6.01
C ILE A 102 3.42 -16.42 -5.23
N PRO A 103 3.05 -15.39 -4.43
CA PRO A 103 1.78 -15.41 -3.71
C PRO A 103 0.57 -15.41 -4.65
N ILE A 104 0.64 -14.73 -5.80
CA ILE A 104 -0.49 -14.72 -6.76
C ILE A 104 -0.80 -16.11 -7.32
N ALA A 105 0.21 -16.97 -7.46
CA ALA A 105 0.01 -18.34 -7.94
C ALA A 105 -0.49 -19.28 -6.84
N ASP A 106 -0.51 -18.87 -5.60
CA ASP A 106 -0.91 -19.69 -4.46
C ASP A 106 -2.40 -19.49 -4.11
N GLU A 107 -3.11 -20.59 -3.84
CA GLU A 107 -4.56 -20.60 -3.54
C GLU A 107 -4.92 -19.81 -2.28
N ASP A 108 -4.02 -19.70 -1.31
CA ASP A 108 -4.25 -18.96 -0.07
C ASP A 108 -4.40 -17.46 -0.30
N PHE A 109 -3.90 -16.95 -1.44
CA PHE A 109 -3.94 -15.53 -1.80
C PHE A 109 -5.05 -15.16 -2.80
N LYS A 110 -5.78 -16.13 -3.35
CA LYS A 110 -6.75 -15.94 -4.44
C LYS A 110 -7.83 -14.88 -4.21
N ASN A 111 -8.14 -14.61 -2.94
CA ASN A 111 -9.16 -13.64 -2.52
C ASN A 111 -8.55 -12.40 -1.84
N SER A 112 -7.25 -12.21 -1.92
CA SER A 112 -6.54 -11.04 -1.37
C SER A 112 -6.19 -10.04 -2.45
N CYS A 113 -6.48 -8.76 -2.22
CA CYS A 113 -6.06 -7.66 -3.09
C CYS A 113 -4.54 -7.52 -3.11
N LEU A 114 -4.00 -6.91 -4.15
CA LEU A 114 -2.58 -6.58 -4.23
C LEU A 114 -2.35 -5.07 -4.15
N ALA A 115 -1.44 -4.63 -3.28
CA ALA A 115 -0.92 -3.28 -3.34
C ALA A 115 0.54 -3.30 -3.81
N ILE A 116 0.86 -2.48 -4.82
CA ILE A 116 2.19 -2.41 -5.42
C ILE A 116 2.82 -1.07 -5.09
N GLY A 117 3.94 -1.07 -4.34
CA GLY A 117 4.80 0.08 -4.24
C GLY A 117 5.67 0.19 -5.49
N LEU A 118 5.39 1.13 -6.38
CA LEU A 118 6.17 1.34 -7.61
C LEU A 118 7.16 2.50 -7.41
N ASP A 119 8.44 2.17 -7.23
CA ASP A 119 9.50 3.19 -7.14
C ASP A 119 9.84 3.75 -8.51
N ILE A 120 9.81 5.09 -8.59
CA ILE A 120 10.26 5.88 -9.74
C ILE A 120 11.27 6.95 -9.31
N GLY A 121 11.93 6.78 -8.16
CA GLY A 121 12.89 7.70 -7.59
C GLY A 121 14.23 7.75 -8.32
N ASN A 122 15.16 8.55 -7.77
CA ASN A 122 16.54 8.66 -8.24
C ASN A 122 16.66 9.00 -9.74
N GLY A 123 15.80 9.92 -10.22
CA GLY A 123 15.78 10.41 -11.60
C GLY A 123 14.89 9.62 -12.56
N ASN A 124 14.32 8.47 -12.11
CA ASN A 124 13.38 7.69 -12.93
C ASN A 124 12.05 8.42 -13.15
N ASP A 125 11.66 9.34 -12.25
CA ASP A 125 10.55 10.26 -12.44
C ASP A 125 10.75 11.12 -13.71
N SER A 126 11.94 11.66 -13.93
CA SER A 126 12.29 12.42 -15.13
C SER A 126 12.24 11.57 -16.39
N ILE A 127 12.81 10.36 -16.36
CA ILE A 127 12.80 9.43 -17.50
C ILE A 127 11.36 9.02 -17.83
N THR A 128 10.56 8.71 -16.80
CA THR A 128 9.14 8.35 -16.96
C THR A 128 8.34 9.50 -17.56
N SER A 129 8.55 10.73 -17.07
CA SER A 129 7.81 11.92 -17.52
C SER A 129 7.98 12.19 -19.02
N THR A 130 9.14 11.85 -19.58
CA THR A 130 9.47 12.03 -20.99
C THR A 130 9.21 10.80 -21.87
N GLY A 131 8.73 9.70 -21.29
CA GLY A 131 8.38 8.49 -22.03
C GLY A 131 9.46 7.43 -22.12
N GLY A 132 10.62 7.64 -21.49
CA GLY A 132 11.71 6.65 -21.52
C GLY A 132 11.36 5.30 -20.88
N HIS A 133 10.31 5.25 -20.04
CA HIS A 133 9.80 4.03 -19.41
C HIS A 133 8.47 3.52 -20.00
N ASP A 134 8.04 4.01 -21.17
CA ASP A 134 6.78 3.58 -21.77
C ASP A 134 6.70 2.07 -21.97
N SER A 135 7.78 1.42 -22.36
CA SER A 135 7.84 -0.04 -22.49
C SER A 135 7.69 -0.78 -21.17
N LEU A 136 8.12 -0.18 -20.04
CA LEU A 136 7.88 -0.75 -18.71
C LEU A 136 6.43 -0.56 -18.30
N ILE A 137 5.81 0.57 -18.61
CA ILE A 137 4.38 0.80 -18.36
C ILE A 137 3.54 -0.21 -19.14
N GLU A 138 3.89 -0.51 -20.40
CA GLU A 138 3.21 -1.53 -21.21
C GLU A 138 3.34 -2.96 -20.62
N LYS A 139 4.52 -3.30 -20.12
CA LYS A 139 4.72 -4.59 -19.41
C LYS A 139 3.90 -4.65 -18.12
N LEU A 140 3.87 -3.57 -17.36
CA LEU A 140 3.07 -3.47 -16.13
C LEU A 140 1.57 -3.58 -16.43
N ASP A 141 1.08 -2.93 -17.50
CA ASP A 141 -0.30 -3.04 -17.97
C ASP A 141 -0.70 -4.49 -18.25
N ASN A 142 0.10 -5.17 -19.07
CA ASN A 142 -0.16 -6.56 -19.43
C ASN A 142 -0.18 -7.47 -18.20
N TRP A 143 0.74 -7.25 -17.27
CA TRP A 143 0.81 -8.04 -16.06
C TRP A 143 -0.39 -7.79 -15.13
N ILE A 144 -0.78 -6.53 -14.90
CA ILE A 144 -1.95 -6.20 -14.07
C ILE A 144 -3.24 -6.75 -14.68
N LYS A 145 -3.42 -6.65 -16.00
CA LYS A 145 -4.59 -7.21 -16.69
C LYS A 145 -4.71 -8.72 -16.52
N ALA A 146 -3.57 -9.43 -16.49
CA ALA A 146 -3.56 -10.87 -16.28
C ALA A 146 -4.05 -11.27 -14.87
N LEU A 147 -4.06 -10.37 -13.90
CA LEU A 147 -4.64 -10.58 -12.59
C LEU A 147 -6.18 -10.54 -12.58
N TYR A 148 -6.78 -10.26 -13.72
CA TYR A 148 -8.23 -10.29 -13.97
C TYR A 148 -9.02 -9.45 -12.95
N LYS A 149 -9.81 -10.08 -12.07
CA LYS A 149 -10.68 -9.37 -11.10
C LYS A 149 -9.97 -8.93 -9.82
N CYS A 150 -8.70 -9.32 -9.61
CA CYS A 150 -7.97 -8.92 -8.42
C CYS A 150 -7.86 -7.38 -8.36
N PRO A 151 -8.37 -6.71 -7.31
CA PRO A 151 -8.16 -5.28 -7.14
C PRO A 151 -6.70 -4.99 -6.86
N VAL A 152 -6.10 -4.13 -7.70
CA VAL A 152 -4.70 -3.68 -7.55
C VAL A 152 -4.67 -2.23 -7.09
N PHE A 153 -3.93 -1.94 -6.02
CA PHE A 153 -3.68 -0.60 -5.51
C PHE A 153 -2.26 -0.19 -5.90
N LEU A 154 -2.11 0.58 -6.98
CA LEU A 154 -0.81 0.99 -7.50
C LEU A 154 -0.34 2.29 -6.83
N ARG A 155 0.65 2.19 -5.94
CA ARG A 155 1.25 3.28 -5.19
C ARG A 155 2.41 3.88 -6.01
N VAL A 156 2.09 4.82 -6.91
CA VAL A 156 3.04 5.40 -7.87
C VAL A 156 3.96 6.39 -7.18
N GLY A 157 5.24 6.10 -7.13
CA GLY A 157 6.24 6.96 -6.49
C GLY A 157 5.87 7.24 -5.04
N TYR A 158 5.66 6.17 -4.27
CA TYR A 158 5.27 6.25 -2.87
C TYR A 158 6.23 7.11 -2.05
N GLU A 159 5.70 7.68 -0.94
CA GLU A 159 6.40 8.64 -0.09
C GLU A 159 7.02 9.80 -0.87
N PHE A 160 6.19 10.42 -1.74
CA PHE A 160 6.63 11.47 -2.68
C PHE A 160 7.40 12.63 -2.02
N ASP A 161 7.19 12.87 -0.74
CA ASP A 161 7.81 13.91 0.08
C ASP A 161 9.03 13.40 0.89
N GLY A 162 9.47 12.18 0.63
CA GLY A 162 10.71 11.60 1.15
C GLY A 162 11.94 12.03 0.36
N PHE A 163 12.23 13.34 0.33
CA PHE A 163 13.28 13.91 -0.51
C PHE A 163 14.68 13.38 -0.21
N GLU A 164 14.89 12.89 1.00
CA GLU A 164 16.17 12.36 1.47
C GLU A 164 16.56 11.03 0.79
N TRP A 165 15.57 10.29 0.26
CA TRP A 165 15.83 8.98 -0.39
C TRP A 165 15.27 8.89 -1.81
N ASN A 166 14.12 9.54 -2.12
CA ASN A 166 13.49 9.49 -3.44
C ASN A 166 14.12 10.46 -4.45
N HIS A 167 14.58 11.62 -3.98
CA HIS A 167 15.14 12.71 -4.79
C HIS A 167 14.19 13.21 -5.89
N TYR A 168 12.86 13.08 -5.70
CA TYR A 168 11.87 13.54 -6.68
C TYR A 168 11.96 15.03 -6.94
N LYS A 169 11.84 15.39 -8.22
CA LYS A 169 11.61 16.77 -8.63
C LYS A 169 10.13 16.95 -8.97
N LYS A 170 9.50 17.93 -8.32
CA LYS A 170 8.06 18.19 -8.36
C LYS A 170 7.46 18.04 -9.77
N GLU A 171 8.02 18.75 -10.76
CA GLU A 171 7.47 18.79 -12.11
C GLU A 171 7.56 17.42 -12.80
N PHE A 172 8.66 16.72 -12.61
CA PHE A 172 8.88 15.39 -13.18
C PHE A 172 7.99 14.35 -12.48
N TYR A 173 7.90 14.39 -11.15
CA TYR A 173 7.06 13.49 -10.39
C TYR A 173 5.59 13.58 -10.83
N ILE A 174 5.02 14.81 -10.85
CA ILE A 174 3.64 15.04 -11.28
C ILE A 174 3.41 14.53 -12.72
N SER A 175 4.34 14.86 -13.63
CA SER A 175 4.24 14.43 -15.02
C SER A 175 4.36 12.92 -15.19
N ALA A 176 5.25 12.27 -14.40
CA ALA A 176 5.42 10.82 -14.39
C ALA A 176 4.15 10.11 -13.88
N PHE A 177 3.60 10.57 -12.75
CA PHE A 177 2.36 10.03 -12.21
C PHE A 177 1.21 10.10 -13.23
N LYS A 178 1.00 11.29 -13.82
CA LYS A 178 -0.01 11.51 -14.86
C LYS A 178 0.21 10.60 -16.07
N ARG A 179 1.46 10.46 -16.52
CA ARG A 179 1.81 9.62 -17.66
C ARG A 179 1.50 8.14 -17.41
N ILE A 180 1.92 7.61 -16.25
CA ILE A 180 1.66 6.22 -15.88
C ILE A 180 0.16 5.96 -15.89
N ARG A 181 -0.63 6.80 -15.20
CA ARG A 181 -2.08 6.65 -15.17
C ARG A 181 -2.69 6.73 -16.57
N THR A 182 -2.38 7.78 -17.32
CA THR A 182 -2.98 8.00 -18.65
C THR A 182 -2.66 6.84 -19.59
N LYS A 183 -1.43 6.32 -19.57
CA LYS A 183 -1.06 5.19 -20.42
C LYS A 183 -1.79 3.91 -20.02
N LEU A 184 -1.77 3.54 -18.74
CA LEU A 184 -2.50 2.36 -18.25
C LEU A 184 -3.99 2.44 -18.57
N ASP A 185 -4.63 3.59 -18.33
CA ASP A 185 -6.05 3.79 -18.68
C ASP A 185 -6.31 3.68 -20.20
N SER A 186 -5.41 4.25 -21.04
CA SER A 186 -5.54 4.20 -22.50
C SER A 186 -5.36 2.80 -23.08
N MET A 187 -4.57 1.96 -22.44
CA MET A 187 -4.37 0.56 -22.78
C MET A 187 -5.49 -0.34 -22.24
N GLY A 188 -6.41 0.20 -21.43
CA GLY A 188 -7.62 -0.49 -20.96
C GLY A 188 -7.41 -1.33 -19.70
N VAL A 189 -6.43 -1.00 -18.85
CA VAL A 189 -6.36 -1.60 -17.52
C VAL A 189 -7.59 -1.16 -16.71
N TYR A 190 -8.28 -2.11 -16.10
CA TYR A 190 -9.54 -1.83 -15.42
C TYR A 190 -9.53 -2.19 -13.92
N ASN A 191 -8.57 -3.00 -13.50
CA ASN A 191 -8.48 -3.54 -12.13
C ASN A 191 -7.43 -2.82 -11.27
N VAL A 192 -7.05 -1.58 -11.59
CA VAL A 192 -6.09 -0.77 -10.83
C VAL A 192 -6.75 0.47 -10.23
N ALA A 193 -6.47 0.77 -8.97
CA ALA A 193 -6.70 2.06 -8.31
C ALA A 193 -5.35 2.76 -8.10
N TYR A 194 -5.26 4.05 -8.44
CA TYR A 194 -4.01 4.81 -8.36
C TYR A 194 -3.91 5.52 -7.01
N VAL A 195 -2.84 5.22 -6.28
CA VAL A 195 -2.61 5.66 -4.91
C VAL A 195 -1.47 6.67 -4.87
N TRP A 196 -1.70 7.82 -4.24
CA TRP A 196 -0.72 8.88 -4.04
C TRP A 196 -0.37 8.98 -2.56
N GLN A 197 0.89 8.66 -2.18
CA GLN A 197 1.30 8.42 -0.80
C GLN A 197 2.37 9.40 -0.31
N SER A 198 2.13 10.00 0.87
CA SER A 198 3.09 10.77 1.67
C SER A 198 3.83 9.88 2.66
N LYS A 199 5.04 10.31 3.04
CA LYS A 199 5.79 9.70 4.15
C LYS A 199 5.12 9.90 5.51
N ALA A 200 5.67 9.30 6.57
CA ALA A 200 5.21 9.48 7.95
C ALA A 200 5.65 10.84 8.51
N VAL A 201 6.76 10.88 9.21
CA VAL A 201 7.23 12.05 9.96
C VAL A 201 7.58 13.24 9.05
N GLY A 202 7.15 14.45 9.43
CA GLY A 202 7.49 15.70 8.73
C GLY A 202 6.65 16.02 7.50
N ALA A 203 5.62 15.20 7.21
CA ALA A 203 4.64 15.50 6.18
C ALA A 203 3.91 16.84 6.45
N ASN A 204 3.61 17.60 5.40
CA ASN A 204 2.92 18.88 5.55
C ASN A 204 2.09 19.27 4.32
N ARG A 205 1.02 20.04 4.55
CA ARG A 205 0.05 20.44 3.53
C ARG A 205 0.68 21.21 2.37
N LYS A 206 1.63 22.09 2.61
CA LYS A 206 2.27 22.88 1.55
C LYS A 206 3.00 21.99 0.53
N THR A 207 3.64 20.93 1.02
CA THR A 207 4.29 19.94 0.14
C THR A 207 3.22 19.18 -0.64
N PHE A 208 2.11 18.78 -0.01
CA PHE A 208 1.00 18.10 -0.67
C PHE A 208 0.45 18.91 -1.83
N ASP A 209 0.04 20.16 -1.58
CA ASP A 209 -0.48 21.06 -2.63
C ASP A 209 0.52 21.24 -3.78
N GLY A 210 1.83 21.14 -3.48
CA GLY A 210 2.89 21.25 -4.46
C GLY A 210 3.09 20.02 -5.34
N PHE A 211 2.85 18.81 -4.85
CA PHE A 211 3.14 17.53 -5.52
C PHE A 211 1.89 16.78 -5.99
N TYR A 212 0.69 17.29 -5.69
CA TYR A 212 -0.55 16.62 -6.04
C TYR A 212 -0.80 16.59 -7.55
N PRO A 213 -0.99 15.39 -8.14
CA PRO A 213 -1.23 15.29 -9.58
C PRO A 213 -2.59 15.81 -10.04
N GLY A 214 -3.54 15.93 -9.13
CA GLY A 214 -4.93 16.35 -9.39
C GLY A 214 -5.93 15.23 -9.12
N ASP A 215 -7.17 15.63 -8.78
CA ASP A 215 -8.25 14.71 -8.40
C ASP A 215 -8.59 13.69 -9.49
N GLU A 216 -8.43 14.06 -10.75
CA GLU A 216 -8.68 13.20 -11.90
C GLU A 216 -7.63 12.09 -12.10
N TYR A 217 -6.44 12.26 -11.49
CA TYR A 217 -5.34 11.28 -11.61
C TYR A 217 -5.18 10.40 -10.36
N VAL A 218 -5.79 10.75 -9.25
CA VAL A 218 -5.64 10.06 -7.96
C VAL A 218 -6.98 9.45 -7.55
N ASP A 219 -7.01 8.14 -7.34
CA ASP A 219 -8.19 7.47 -6.78
C ASP A 219 -8.15 7.47 -5.26
N TRP A 220 -6.99 7.19 -4.67
CA TRP A 220 -6.75 7.11 -3.23
C TRP A 220 -5.58 7.99 -2.82
N VAL A 221 -5.69 8.65 -1.70
CA VAL A 221 -4.52 9.22 -1.03
C VAL A 221 -4.02 8.26 0.04
N ALA A 222 -2.73 8.34 0.37
CA ALA A 222 -2.13 7.44 1.35
C ALA A 222 -1.06 8.15 2.19
N CYS A 223 -0.72 7.54 3.33
CA CYS A 223 0.41 7.94 4.15
C CYS A 223 1.03 6.73 4.86
N SER A 224 2.27 6.91 5.31
CA SER A 224 2.92 5.99 6.23
C SER A 224 2.59 6.36 7.68
N PHE A 225 2.61 5.37 8.59
CA PHE A 225 2.32 5.52 10.02
C PHE A 225 3.32 4.70 10.84
N PHE A 226 4.43 5.33 11.23
CA PHE A 226 5.49 4.65 11.99
C PHE A 226 5.56 5.07 13.44
N THR A 227 5.17 6.30 13.79
CA THR A 227 5.12 6.75 15.19
C THR A 227 3.70 7.17 15.58
N ALA A 228 3.39 7.18 16.88
CA ALA A 228 2.09 7.66 17.36
C ALA A 228 1.81 9.15 17.06
N LYS A 229 2.82 9.90 16.60
CA LYS A 229 2.66 11.30 16.18
C LYS A 229 1.81 11.44 14.92
N GLU A 230 1.72 10.39 14.10
CA GLU A 230 0.88 10.36 12.90
C GLU A 230 -0.62 10.24 13.18
N GLU A 231 -1.08 10.16 14.43
CA GLU A 231 -2.52 10.26 14.77
C GLU A 231 -3.19 11.51 14.15
N ASN A 232 -2.42 12.60 13.97
CA ASN A 232 -2.87 13.83 13.35
C ASN A 232 -2.19 14.08 11.99
N HIS A 233 -1.88 13.01 11.24
CA HIS A 233 -1.22 13.14 9.94
C HIS A 233 -2.01 14.07 9.02
N PRO A 234 -1.35 15.08 8.40
CA PRO A 234 -2.04 16.09 7.59
C PRO A 234 -2.77 15.49 6.37
N MET A 235 -2.42 14.28 5.94
CA MET A 235 -3.12 13.57 4.87
C MET A 235 -4.57 13.23 5.22
N ILE A 236 -4.90 13.09 6.51
CA ILE A 236 -6.29 12.86 6.95
C ILE A 236 -7.18 14.05 6.55
N GLN A 237 -6.70 15.26 6.80
CA GLN A 237 -7.44 16.46 6.41
C GLN A 237 -7.42 16.66 4.89
N PHE A 238 -6.28 16.39 4.23
CA PHE A 238 -6.16 16.43 2.77
C PHE A 238 -7.18 15.49 2.09
N ALA A 239 -7.30 14.27 2.60
CA ALA A 239 -8.27 13.28 2.12
C ALA A 239 -9.72 13.81 2.20
N LYS A 240 -10.07 14.47 3.33
CA LYS A 240 -11.39 15.10 3.51
C LYS A 240 -11.63 16.22 2.51
N ASP A 241 -10.65 17.11 2.33
CA ASP A 241 -10.76 18.27 1.43
C ASP A 241 -10.93 17.86 -0.04
N HIS A 242 -10.25 16.77 -0.46
CA HIS A 242 -10.31 16.24 -1.81
C HIS A 242 -11.32 15.11 -2.01
N ASN A 243 -12.08 14.77 -0.96
CA ASN A 243 -13.02 13.65 -0.99
C ASN A 243 -12.39 12.34 -1.48
N LYS A 244 -11.23 11.99 -0.99
CA LYS A 244 -10.52 10.74 -1.33
C LYS A 244 -10.54 9.79 -0.14
N PRO A 245 -10.65 8.48 -0.36
CA PRO A 245 -10.36 7.50 0.67
C PRO A 245 -8.86 7.54 1.01
N LEU A 246 -8.55 7.30 2.28
CA LEU A 246 -7.18 7.25 2.79
C LEU A 246 -6.75 5.80 3.04
N PHE A 247 -5.60 5.45 2.52
CA PHE A 247 -4.88 4.22 2.81
C PHE A 247 -3.70 4.51 3.73
N ILE A 248 -3.67 3.98 4.96
CA ILE A 248 -2.43 3.93 5.74
C ILE A 248 -1.60 2.79 5.13
N ALA A 249 -0.74 3.14 4.16
CA ALA A 249 -0.14 2.20 3.22
C ALA A 249 1.17 1.56 3.71
N GLU A 250 1.73 2.08 4.78
CA GLU A 250 2.87 1.51 5.50
C GLU A 250 2.71 1.80 6.99
N ALA A 251 2.65 0.77 7.82
CA ALA A 251 2.58 0.95 9.26
C ALA A 251 3.35 -0.12 10.01
N SER A 252 4.18 0.34 10.94
CA SER A 252 4.98 -0.50 11.83
C SER A 252 5.39 0.31 13.06
N PRO A 253 5.42 -0.27 14.26
CA PRO A 253 5.70 0.48 15.47
C PRO A 253 7.15 0.96 15.55
N VAL A 254 7.32 2.26 15.67
CA VAL A 254 8.60 2.91 15.96
C VAL A 254 8.41 3.84 17.15
N ILE A 255 9.22 3.66 18.19
CA ILE A 255 9.28 4.54 19.35
C ILE A 255 10.63 5.23 19.32
N LEU A 256 10.64 6.56 19.25
CA LEU A 256 11.84 7.36 19.14
C LEU A 256 12.27 7.93 20.49
N ASP A 257 13.57 7.96 20.73
CA ASP A 257 14.17 8.71 21.84
C ASP A 257 14.16 10.23 21.56
N ALA A 258 14.71 11.00 22.49
CA ALA A 258 14.79 12.46 22.39
C ALA A 258 15.70 12.94 21.23
N LYS A 259 16.54 12.08 20.68
CA LYS A 259 17.42 12.37 19.54
C LYS A 259 16.83 11.96 18.19
N GLY A 260 15.64 11.35 18.21
CA GLY A 260 14.99 10.84 16.99
C GLY A 260 15.52 9.49 16.53
N VAL A 261 16.24 8.76 17.38
CA VAL A 261 16.70 7.40 17.12
C VAL A 261 15.70 6.41 17.70
N SER A 262 15.41 5.33 16.98
CA SER A 262 14.53 4.29 17.48
C SER A 262 15.07 3.65 18.76
N THR A 263 14.23 3.56 19.78
CA THR A 263 14.51 2.74 20.95
C THR A 263 14.47 1.27 20.55
N HIS A 264 15.12 0.41 21.35
CA HIS A 264 14.99 -1.03 21.12
C HIS A 264 13.52 -1.45 21.26
N LEU A 265 12.99 -2.13 20.25
CA LEU A 265 11.63 -2.64 20.24
C LEU A 265 11.60 -3.98 19.49
N ASP A 266 11.43 -5.06 20.22
CA ASP A 266 11.38 -6.42 19.69
C ASP A 266 10.05 -7.07 20.05
N LEU A 267 9.09 -7.05 19.14
CA LEU A 267 7.74 -7.59 19.40
C LEU A 267 7.71 -9.09 19.65
N THR A 268 8.81 -9.81 19.42
CA THR A 268 8.94 -11.22 19.80
C THR A 268 9.08 -11.36 21.33
N GLN A 269 9.35 -10.25 22.05
CA GLN A 269 9.48 -10.20 23.50
C GLN A 269 8.21 -9.61 24.14
N ASN A 270 7.63 -10.29 25.13
CA ASN A 270 6.36 -9.86 25.75
C ASN A 270 6.37 -8.46 26.35
N ALA A 271 7.49 -8.00 26.92
CA ALA A 271 7.59 -6.67 27.50
C ALA A 271 7.53 -5.58 26.41
N ASP A 272 8.26 -5.76 25.33
CA ASP A 272 8.28 -4.83 24.19
C ASP A 272 6.94 -4.88 23.42
N ALA A 273 6.33 -6.06 23.30
CA ALA A 273 4.99 -6.24 22.74
C ALA A 273 3.95 -5.42 23.53
N ALA A 274 3.99 -5.48 24.87
CA ALA A 274 3.08 -4.70 25.74
C ALA A 274 3.35 -3.18 25.62
N LEU A 275 4.60 -2.77 25.54
CA LEU A 275 4.98 -1.38 25.32
C LEU A 275 4.47 -0.87 23.97
N ALA A 276 4.74 -1.60 22.89
CA ALA A 276 4.26 -1.25 21.55
C ALA A 276 2.74 -1.20 21.48
N TRP A 277 2.06 -2.16 22.11
CA TRP A 277 0.59 -2.16 22.13
C TRP A 277 0.04 -0.89 22.73
N LYS A 278 0.58 -0.46 23.87
CA LYS A 278 0.15 0.75 24.56
C LYS A 278 0.51 2.04 23.82
N GLU A 279 1.76 2.15 23.38
CA GLU A 279 2.32 3.42 22.90
C GLU A 279 2.13 3.63 21.39
N TRP A 280 1.86 2.55 20.63
CA TRP A 280 1.70 2.62 19.19
C TRP A 280 0.39 2.01 18.66
N PHE A 281 0.05 0.74 19.00
CA PHE A 281 -1.13 0.08 18.43
C PHE A 281 -2.45 0.74 18.87
N ILE A 282 -2.58 1.11 20.14
CA ILE A 282 -3.76 1.83 20.64
C ILE A 282 -3.93 3.18 19.92
N PRO A 283 -2.92 4.06 19.80
CA PRO A 283 -2.98 5.26 18.98
C PRO A 283 -3.33 4.98 17.50
N PHE A 284 -2.68 4.00 16.90
CA PHE A 284 -2.93 3.61 15.51
C PHE A 284 -4.39 3.22 15.27
N PHE A 285 -4.92 2.29 16.06
CA PHE A 285 -6.32 1.88 15.92
C PHE A 285 -7.32 2.99 16.30
N ARG A 286 -6.97 3.84 17.26
CA ARG A 286 -7.77 5.03 17.59
C ARG A 286 -7.90 5.96 16.37
N THR A 287 -6.81 6.18 15.66
CA THR A 287 -6.81 6.99 14.42
C THR A 287 -7.75 6.39 13.38
N VAL A 288 -7.67 5.08 13.17
CA VAL A 288 -8.57 4.35 12.24
C VAL A 288 -10.03 4.50 12.67
N HIS A 289 -10.33 4.26 13.95
CA HIS A 289 -11.70 4.29 14.47
C HIS A 289 -12.32 5.68 14.50
N SER A 290 -11.49 6.72 14.66
CA SER A 290 -11.93 8.11 14.70
C SER A 290 -12.20 8.71 13.32
N ASN A 291 -11.80 8.03 12.24
CA ASN A 291 -11.95 8.50 10.86
C ASN A 291 -12.66 7.48 9.94
N PRO A 292 -13.84 6.94 10.33
CA PRO A 292 -14.49 5.82 9.64
C PRO A 292 -14.95 6.13 8.21
N GLY A 293 -15.20 7.41 7.89
CA GLY A 293 -15.56 7.88 6.55
C GLY A 293 -14.35 8.20 5.67
N VAL A 294 -13.13 8.11 6.19
CA VAL A 294 -11.90 8.54 5.48
C VAL A 294 -10.90 7.40 5.38
N ILE A 295 -10.52 6.77 6.50
CA ILE A 295 -9.54 5.68 6.48
C ILE A 295 -10.25 4.40 6.04
N LYS A 296 -9.91 3.92 4.85
CA LYS A 296 -10.58 2.82 4.15
C LYS A 296 -9.68 1.60 3.91
N ALA A 297 -8.38 1.76 4.12
CA ALA A 297 -7.41 0.67 4.08
C ALA A 297 -6.27 0.92 5.07
N ILE A 298 -5.74 -0.15 5.63
CA ILE A 298 -4.54 -0.14 6.48
C ILE A 298 -3.62 -1.27 6.06
N HIS A 299 -2.31 -1.06 6.20
CA HIS A 299 -1.30 -2.06 5.96
C HIS A 299 -0.38 -2.16 7.16
N TYR A 300 -0.18 -3.38 7.68
CA TYR A 300 0.79 -3.66 8.72
C TYR A 300 2.02 -4.38 8.16
N ILE A 301 3.20 -3.80 8.40
CA ILE A 301 4.47 -4.37 7.99
C ILE A 301 4.99 -5.31 9.08
N ASN A 302 4.94 -6.61 8.81
CA ASN A 302 5.34 -7.68 9.75
C ASN A 302 6.83 -8.06 9.54
N ALA A 303 7.75 -7.08 9.57
CA ALA A 303 9.14 -7.27 9.19
C ALA A 303 10.12 -7.16 10.36
N PRO A 304 11.22 -7.94 10.36
CA PRO A 304 12.32 -7.82 11.30
C PRO A 304 13.32 -6.75 10.83
N TRP A 305 12.94 -5.47 10.84
CA TRP A 305 13.73 -4.34 10.34
C TRP A 305 15.20 -4.38 10.74
N LYS A 306 15.48 -4.66 12.03
CA LYS A 306 16.85 -4.76 12.58
C LYS A 306 17.72 -5.83 11.93
N LYS A 307 17.11 -6.81 11.25
CA LYS A 307 17.83 -7.91 10.57
C LYS A 307 18.05 -7.61 9.08
N ARG A 308 17.43 -6.56 8.53
CA ARG A 308 17.49 -6.23 7.11
C ARG A 308 18.71 -5.35 6.79
N PRO A 309 19.53 -5.71 5.77
CA PRO A 309 20.73 -4.95 5.40
C PRO A 309 20.45 -3.48 5.11
N MET A 310 19.32 -3.15 4.47
CA MET A 310 18.90 -1.78 4.14
C MET A 310 18.80 -0.90 5.39
N TRP A 311 18.33 -1.46 6.51
CA TRP A 311 18.00 -0.71 7.73
C TRP A 311 19.07 -0.75 8.80
N LYS A 312 20.16 -1.52 8.59
CA LYS A 312 21.23 -1.70 9.59
C LYS A 312 21.81 -0.40 10.15
N ASN A 313 21.93 0.63 9.32
CA ASN A 313 22.48 1.93 9.70
C ASN A 313 21.42 3.05 9.73
N ASN A 314 20.15 2.70 9.62
CA ASN A 314 19.06 3.65 9.63
C ASN A 314 18.61 3.89 11.09
N ASP A 315 18.79 5.10 11.59
CA ASP A 315 18.44 5.44 12.98
C ASP A 315 16.96 5.25 13.31
N PHE A 316 16.09 5.22 12.32
CA PHE A 316 14.66 5.06 12.50
C PHE A 316 14.23 3.59 12.64
N PHE A 317 14.88 2.64 11.94
CA PHE A 317 14.45 1.23 11.91
C PHE A 317 15.43 0.22 12.48
N LYS A 318 16.72 0.58 12.64
CA LYS A 318 17.80 -0.36 13.00
C LYS A 318 17.60 -1.18 14.28
N ASN A 319 16.73 -0.72 15.19
CA ASN A 319 16.47 -1.34 16.48
C ASN A 319 15.13 -2.07 16.57
N ILE A 320 14.39 -2.19 15.44
CA ILE A 320 12.99 -2.65 15.44
C ILE A 320 12.88 -4.09 14.89
N ASP A 321 12.18 -4.95 15.61
CA ASP A 321 11.60 -6.19 15.12
C ASP A 321 10.08 -6.10 15.29
N ALA A 322 9.39 -5.87 14.17
CA ALA A 322 7.96 -5.57 14.17
C ALA A 322 7.08 -6.81 13.95
N ARG A 323 7.64 -8.02 14.04
CA ARG A 323 6.88 -9.26 13.79
C ARG A 323 5.89 -9.54 14.91
N ILE A 324 4.60 -9.37 14.61
CA ILE A 324 3.50 -9.73 15.52
C ILE A 324 3.24 -11.23 15.54
N THR A 325 3.78 -11.97 14.58
CA THR A 325 3.60 -13.42 14.44
C THR A 325 4.35 -14.22 15.52
N GLU A 326 5.40 -13.65 16.07
CA GLU A 326 6.32 -14.29 17.01
C GLU A 326 5.96 -14.11 18.50
N SER A 327 4.84 -13.41 18.80
CA SER A 327 4.44 -13.09 20.18
C SER A 327 3.01 -13.54 20.44
N ASP A 328 2.81 -14.41 21.44
CA ASP A 328 1.46 -14.88 21.83
C ASP A 328 0.57 -13.73 22.30
N SER A 329 1.12 -12.77 23.05
CA SER A 329 0.36 -11.59 23.49
C SER A 329 -0.10 -10.74 22.32
N MET A 330 0.81 -10.46 21.38
CA MET A 330 0.48 -9.70 20.15
C MET A 330 -0.57 -10.44 19.33
N ARG A 331 -0.44 -11.76 19.19
CA ARG A 331 -1.43 -12.58 18.46
C ARG A 331 -2.82 -12.41 19.04
N VAL A 332 -2.97 -12.50 20.36
CA VAL A 332 -4.27 -12.35 21.02
C VAL A 332 -4.86 -10.95 20.81
N TRP A 333 -4.06 -9.91 21.01
CA TRP A 333 -4.52 -8.53 20.89
C TRP A 333 -4.85 -8.16 19.44
N TRP A 334 -3.98 -8.53 18.50
CA TRP A 334 -4.18 -8.30 17.07
C TRP A 334 -5.44 -9.01 16.55
N LEU A 335 -5.62 -10.31 16.90
CA LEU A 335 -6.82 -11.04 16.52
C LEU A 335 -8.09 -10.45 17.13
N LYS A 336 -8.04 -10.03 18.41
CA LYS A 336 -9.18 -9.37 19.05
C LYS A 336 -9.59 -8.09 18.31
N GLU A 337 -8.62 -7.30 17.88
CA GLU A 337 -8.88 -6.07 17.13
C GLU A 337 -9.36 -6.39 15.71
N THR A 338 -8.59 -7.14 14.95
CA THR A 338 -8.85 -7.38 13.52
C THR A 338 -9.97 -8.36 13.24
N SER A 339 -10.51 -9.07 14.24
CA SER A 339 -11.74 -9.87 14.09
C SER A 339 -13.02 -9.04 14.06
N GLN A 340 -12.96 -7.75 14.39
CA GLN A 340 -14.13 -6.88 14.30
C GLN A 340 -14.62 -6.79 12.84
N GLU A 341 -15.93 -6.72 12.65
CA GLU A 341 -16.59 -6.70 11.34
C GLU A 341 -16.14 -5.56 10.42
N ARG A 342 -15.54 -4.51 10.99
CA ARG A 342 -15.01 -3.38 10.22
C ARG A 342 -13.83 -3.76 9.31
N TYR A 343 -13.03 -4.76 9.71
CA TYR A 343 -11.85 -5.15 8.94
C TYR A 343 -12.21 -6.18 7.88
N LEU A 344 -12.07 -5.78 6.62
CA LEU A 344 -12.28 -6.64 5.47
C LEU A 344 -11.04 -7.52 5.27
N LYS A 345 -11.28 -8.83 5.32
CA LYS A 345 -10.29 -9.89 5.10
C LYS A 345 -10.60 -10.64 3.81
N ALA A 346 -9.70 -11.49 3.37
CA ALA A 346 -9.91 -12.34 2.21
C ALA A 346 -11.19 -13.17 2.37
N SER A 347 -12.00 -13.19 1.34
CA SER A 347 -13.24 -14.00 1.27
C SER A 347 -13.70 -14.09 -0.17
N ASP A 348 -14.51 -15.09 -0.50
CA ASP A 348 -15.07 -15.28 -1.83
C ASP A 348 -15.93 -14.11 -2.31
N THR A 349 -16.35 -13.24 -1.41
CA THR A 349 -17.17 -12.06 -1.70
C THR A 349 -16.40 -10.74 -1.72
N LEU A 350 -15.14 -10.70 -1.24
CA LEU A 350 -14.40 -9.44 -1.11
C LEU A 350 -14.28 -8.71 -2.44
N PHE A 351 -13.84 -9.39 -3.49
CA PHE A 351 -13.66 -8.73 -4.79
C PHE A 351 -14.99 -8.22 -5.35
N SER A 352 -16.04 -9.04 -5.31
CA SER A 352 -17.37 -8.60 -5.77
C SER A 352 -17.90 -7.41 -4.95
N TYR A 353 -17.66 -7.39 -3.65
CA TYR A 353 -18.00 -6.25 -2.78
C TYR A 353 -17.27 -4.98 -3.22
N LEU A 354 -15.94 -5.04 -3.40
CA LEU A 354 -15.13 -3.87 -3.79
C LEU A 354 -15.44 -3.37 -5.22
N TRP A 355 -15.79 -4.29 -6.13
CA TRP A 355 -16.19 -3.92 -7.49
C TRP A 355 -17.57 -3.29 -7.59
N ASN A 356 -18.51 -3.68 -6.72
CA ASN A 356 -19.90 -3.26 -6.77
C ASN A 356 -20.21 -2.05 -5.86
N ASN A 357 -19.28 -1.65 -5.00
CA ASN A 357 -19.47 -0.53 -4.08
C ASN A 357 -19.20 0.82 -4.79
N LYS A 358 -19.90 1.03 -5.94
CA LYS A 358 -19.79 2.24 -6.79
C LYS A 358 -21.03 3.09 -6.66
#